data_fe18c748659b79ea250169a2927fe2b0
#
_entry.id   fe18c748659b79ea250169a2927fe2b0
#
_cell.length_a   1.000
_cell.length_b   1.000
_cell.length_c   1.000
_cell.angle_alpha   90.00
_cell.angle_beta   90.00
_cell.angle_gamma   90.00
#
_symmetry.space_group_name_H-M   'P 1'
#
loop_
_entity.id
_entity.type
_entity.pdbx_description
1 polymer ?
#
loop_
_entity_poly.entity_id
_entity_poly.type
_entity_poly.pdbx_seq_one_letter_code
_entity_poly.pdbx_strand_id
1 'polypeptide(L)'
;MVFLMMRSKGKESLLIDKMKKISCLLIFTVLVSCTSNTIFEKPKDLIPKDTMRLLLQEMMIASSAKFIKNKTGQKNINYMPFVYDYFKIDSTRFENSNFYYMSKIDVYQEILESAKISLMSRNEVFKKIKTKLDSIQKDSTEVIRNKLKKSDSLKVVRNLKNLAFPDQVLKKVITKE
;
A
#
# COMPACT_ATOMS: atom_id res chain seq x y z
N MET A 1 75.72 -6.79 22.13
CA MET A 1 74.47 -7.32 21.47
C MET A 1 73.17 -6.90 22.15
N VAL A 2 73.17 -6.57 23.44
CA VAL A 2 71.95 -6.17 24.19
C VAL A 2 71.44 -4.76 23.89
N PHE A 3 72.36 -3.84 23.51
CA PHE A 3 72.01 -2.43 23.25
C PHE A 3 71.26 -2.16 21.93
N LEU A 4 71.36 -3.10 20.97
CA LEU A 4 70.64 -3.00 19.67
C LEU A 4 69.19 -3.55 19.80
N MET A 5 68.93 -4.46 20.76
CA MET A 5 67.56 -4.96 20.98
C MET A 5 66.62 -3.96 21.70
N MET A 6 67.17 -3.09 22.55
CA MET A 6 66.36 -2.06 23.23
C MET A 6 65.91 -0.94 22.30
N ARG A 7 66.63 -0.64 21.21
CA ARG A 7 66.29 0.41 20.25
C ARG A 7 65.15 0.01 19.31
N SER A 8 64.95 -1.28 19.09
CA SER A 8 63.87 -1.81 18.25
C SER A 8 62.49 -1.71 18.93
N LYS A 9 62.38 -2.04 20.22
CA LYS A 9 61.10 -1.99 20.97
C LYS A 9 60.49 -0.61 21.07
N GLY A 10 61.29 0.46 21.17
CA GLY A 10 60.82 1.82 21.25
C GLY A 10 60.17 2.35 19.95
N LYS A 11 60.63 1.87 18.80
CA LYS A 11 60.05 2.26 17.49
C LYS A 11 58.74 1.55 17.21
N GLU A 12 58.61 0.30 17.62
CA GLU A 12 57.38 -0.48 17.44
C GLU A 12 56.26 0.04 18.33
N SER A 13 56.51 0.40 19.59
CA SER A 13 55.51 1.00 20.45
C SER A 13 55.02 2.36 19.95
N LEU A 14 55.93 3.17 19.40
CA LEU A 14 55.57 4.48 18.80
C LEU A 14 54.71 4.34 17.54
N LEU A 15 54.95 3.30 16.72
CA LEU A 15 54.14 2.98 15.55
C LEU A 15 52.74 2.49 15.96
N ILE A 16 52.66 1.64 16.96
CA ILE A 16 51.39 1.12 17.49
C ILE A 16 50.52 2.25 18.05
N ASP A 17 51.12 3.20 18.79
CA ASP A 17 50.41 4.36 19.32
C ASP A 17 49.93 5.32 18.22
N LYS A 18 50.72 5.52 17.18
CA LYS A 18 50.29 6.28 15.98
C LYS A 18 49.11 5.59 15.28
N MET A 19 49.18 4.29 15.09
CA MET A 19 48.12 3.52 14.45
C MET A 19 46.81 3.57 15.27
N LYS A 20 46.88 3.45 16.60
CA LYS A 20 45.74 3.61 17.49
C LYS A 20 45.09 4.98 17.40
N LYS A 21 45.90 6.05 17.37
CA LYS A 21 45.41 7.42 17.20
C LYS A 21 44.73 7.64 15.84
N ILE A 22 45.32 7.11 14.76
CA ILE A 22 44.76 7.19 13.41
C ILE A 22 43.45 6.38 13.34
N SER A 23 43.38 5.18 13.92
CA SER A 23 42.18 4.37 13.98
C SER A 23 41.08 5.06 14.78
N CYS A 24 41.40 5.67 15.91
CA CYS A 24 40.42 6.42 16.71
C CYS A 24 39.90 7.67 15.97
N LEU A 25 40.78 8.37 15.24
CA LEU A 25 40.38 9.51 14.42
C LEU A 25 39.47 9.09 13.27
N LEU A 26 39.75 7.92 12.65
CA LEU A 26 38.95 7.38 11.56
C LEU A 26 37.56 6.93 12.04
N ILE A 27 37.48 6.31 13.22
CA ILE A 27 36.19 5.95 13.87
C ILE A 27 35.39 7.22 14.21
N PHE A 28 36.06 8.25 14.73
CA PHE A 28 35.43 9.51 15.07
C PHE A 28 34.86 10.24 13.85
N THR A 29 35.57 10.24 12.72
CA THR A 29 35.08 10.83 11.46
C THR A 29 33.86 10.12 10.90
N VAL A 30 33.78 8.78 11.03
CA VAL A 30 32.59 8.01 10.64
C VAL A 30 31.37 8.33 11.51
N LEU A 31 31.56 8.54 12.81
CA LEU A 31 30.48 8.89 13.74
C LEU A 31 29.90 10.30 13.51
N VAL A 32 30.71 11.24 13.02
CA VAL A 32 30.26 12.62 12.76
C VAL A 32 29.57 12.72 11.38
N SER A 33 29.77 11.75 10.48
CA SER A 33 29.22 11.77 9.11
C SER A 33 27.69 11.55 9.04
N CYS A 34 27.02 11.15 10.13
CA CYS A 34 25.59 10.81 10.13
C CYS A 34 24.65 11.96 10.50
N THR A 35 25.07 13.20 10.52
CA THR A 35 24.18 14.35 10.81
C THR A 35 23.74 15.06 9.53
N SER A 36 23.18 14.33 8.55
CA SER A 36 22.38 14.96 7.51
C SER A 36 20.99 15.29 8.08
N ASN A 37 20.92 16.44 8.76
CA ASN A 37 19.65 17.01 9.16
C ASN A 37 18.97 17.56 7.89
N THR A 38 18.34 16.68 7.13
CA THR A 38 17.60 17.07 5.93
C THR A 38 16.33 17.78 6.41
N ILE A 39 16.40 19.10 6.60
CA ILE A 39 15.26 19.95 6.86
C ILE A 39 14.45 19.95 5.56
N PHE A 40 13.43 19.11 5.49
CA PHE A 40 12.50 19.13 4.37
C PHE A 40 11.64 20.38 4.47
N GLU A 41 11.88 21.33 3.57
CA GLU A 41 11.02 22.49 3.44
C GLU A 41 9.61 22.08 3.02
N LYS A 42 8.61 22.80 3.53
CA LYS A 42 7.22 22.58 3.14
C LYS A 42 7.05 22.92 1.65
N PRO A 43 6.65 21.96 0.80
CA PRO A 43 6.37 22.24 -0.60
C PRO A 43 5.29 23.32 -0.78
N LYS A 44 5.42 24.15 -1.80
CA LYS A 44 4.41 25.21 -2.10
C LYS A 44 3.05 24.63 -2.45
N ASP A 45 3.05 23.45 -3.07
CA ASP A 45 1.88 22.70 -3.53
C ASP A 45 1.61 21.45 -2.67
N LEU A 46 1.93 21.55 -1.38
CA LEU A 46 1.71 20.45 -0.44
C LEU A 46 0.29 19.90 -0.54
N ILE A 47 0.19 18.59 -0.68
CA ILE A 47 -1.11 17.89 -0.62
C ILE A 47 -1.68 18.03 0.80
N PRO A 48 -2.92 18.50 0.96
CA PRO A 48 -3.55 18.60 2.29
C PRO A 48 -3.61 17.23 2.99
N LYS A 49 -3.51 17.23 4.31
CA LYS A 49 -3.46 16.01 5.14
C LYS A 49 -4.61 15.04 4.86
N ASP A 50 -5.84 15.56 4.74
CA ASP A 50 -7.02 14.73 4.45
C ASP A 50 -6.96 14.12 3.05
N THR A 51 -6.53 14.90 2.06
CA THR A 51 -6.33 14.41 0.69
C THR A 51 -5.22 13.38 0.65
N MET A 52 -4.10 13.60 1.37
CA MET A 52 -3.00 12.66 1.47
C MET A 52 -3.45 11.33 2.10
N ARG A 53 -4.30 11.37 3.12
CA ARG A 53 -4.90 10.18 3.73
C ARG A 53 -5.72 9.37 2.71
N LEU A 54 -6.60 10.03 1.95
CA LEU A 54 -7.42 9.38 0.93
C LEU A 54 -6.58 8.83 -0.21
N LEU A 55 -5.60 9.61 -0.67
CA LEU A 55 -4.66 9.20 -1.71
C LEU A 55 -3.89 7.95 -1.31
N LEU A 56 -3.30 7.91 -0.12
CA LEU A 56 -2.60 6.73 0.40
C LEU A 56 -3.53 5.52 0.52
N GLN A 57 -4.78 5.72 0.93
CA GLN A 57 -5.79 4.68 0.99
C GLN A 57 -6.04 4.06 -0.39
N GLU A 58 -6.26 4.87 -1.42
CA GLU A 58 -6.50 4.37 -2.78
C GLU A 58 -5.23 3.75 -3.39
N MET A 59 -4.05 4.28 -3.07
CA MET A 59 -2.77 3.68 -3.49
C MET A 59 -2.56 2.29 -2.87
N MET A 60 -2.95 2.07 -1.61
CA MET A 60 -2.90 0.75 -0.97
C MET A 60 -3.83 -0.25 -1.67
N ILE A 61 -5.05 0.20 -2.04
CA ILE A 61 -5.99 -0.61 -2.82
C ILE A 61 -5.41 -0.94 -4.19
N ALA A 62 -4.91 0.07 -4.91
CA ALA A 62 -4.31 -0.08 -6.24
C ALA A 62 -3.12 -1.05 -6.25
N SER A 63 -2.24 -0.94 -5.23
CA SER A 63 -1.11 -1.84 -5.05
C SER A 63 -1.54 -3.29 -4.81
N SER A 64 -2.57 -3.48 -3.98
CA SER A 64 -3.11 -4.81 -3.69
C SER A 64 -3.83 -5.41 -4.90
N ALA A 65 -4.56 -4.59 -5.66
CA ALA A 65 -5.29 -5.00 -6.86
C ALA A 65 -4.37 -5.52 -7.98
N LYS A 66 -3.11 -5.09 -8.03
CA LYS A 66 -2.11 -5.59 -8.98
C LYS A 66 -2.00 -7.12 -8.98
N PHE A 67 -2.17 -7.77 -7.83
CA PHE A 67 -2.01 -9.22 -7.68
C PHE A 67 -3.30 -10.01 -7.96
N ILE A 68 -4.42 -9.32 -8.16
CA ILE A 68 -5.74 -9.94 -8.38
C ILE A 68 -6.01 -9.99 -9.89
N LYS A 69 -6.62 -11.09 -10.35
CA LYS A 69 -7.11 -11.17 -11.74
C LYS A 69 -8.30 -10.22 -11.91
N ASN A 70 -8.27 -9.40 -12.94
CA ASN A 70 -9.42 -8.60 -13.34
C ASN A 70 -10.50 -9.47 -14.02
N LYS A 71 -11.62 -8.87 -14.41
CA LYS A 71 -12.72 -9.56 -15.09
C LYS A 71 -12.31 -10.23 -16.41
N THR A 72 -11.26 -9.73 -17.07
CA THR A 72 -10.71 -10.27 -18.32
C THR A 72 -9.58 -11.30 -18.10
N GLY A 73 -9.30 -11.64 -16.81
CA GLY A 73 -8.27 -12.62 -16.46
C GLY A 73 -6.84 -12.09 -16.38
N GLN A 74 -6.64 -10.80 -16.63
CA GLN A 74 -5.32 -10.18 -16.62
C GLN A 74 -4.84 -9.94 -15.18
N LYS A 75 -3.53 -10.09 -14.95
CA LYS A 75 -2.83 -9.78 -13.70
C LYS A 75 -1.73 -8.74 -13.94
N ASN A 76 -1.16 -8.23 -12.87
CA ASN A 76 -0.03 -7.29 -12.87
C ASN A 76 -0.34 -5.95 -13.54
N ILE A 77 -1.61 -5.53 -13.52
CA ILE A 77 -2.00 -4.22 -14.01
C ILE A 77 -1.52 -3.15 -13.03
N ASN A 78 -0.87 -2.11 -13.55
CA ASN A 78 -0.51 -0.95 -12.74
C ASN A 78 -1.70 0.01 -12.66
N TYR A 79 -2.33 0.06 -11.49
CA TYR A 79 -3.48 0.94 -11.22
C TYR A 79 -3.09 2.33 -10.67
N MET A 80 -1.79 2.59 -10.41
CA MET A 80 -1.34 3.88 -9.87
C MET A 80 -1.69 5.09 -10.74
N PRO A 81 -1.55 5.04 -12.08
CA PRO A 81 -1.94 6.17 -12.93
C PRO A 81 -3.39 6.58 -12.73
N PHE A 82 -4.31 5.63 -12.56
CA PHE A 82 -5.73 5.92 -12.30
C PHE A 82 -5.95 6.63 -10.96
N VAL A 83 -5.15 6.29 -9.93
CA VAL A 83 -5.22 6.98 -8.64
C VAL A 83 -4.77 8.43 -8.79
N TYR A 84 -3.65 8.66 -9.45
CA TYR A 84 -3.14 10.02 -9.70
C TYR A 84 -4.13 10.86 -10.51
N ASP A 85 -4.70 10.28 -11.56
CA ASP A 85 -5.73 10.95 -12.38
C ASP A 85 -6.98 11.32 -11.58
N TYR A 86 -7.44 10.41 -10.72
CA TYR A 86 -8.62 10.65 -9.88
C TYR A 86 -8.45 11.84 -8.94
N PHE A 87 -7.27 11.94 -8.29
CA PHE A 87 -6.95 13.03 -7.38
C PHE A 87 -6.44 14.30 -8.07
N LYS A 88 -6.20 14.26 -9.39
CA LYS A 88 -5.56 15.36 -10.16
C LYS A 88 -4.21 15.75 -9.58
N ILE A 89 -3.42 14.77 -9.23
CA ILE A 89 -2.10 14.90 -8.61
C ILE A 89 -1.11 14.12 -9.48
N ASP A 90 0.04 14.72 -9.77
CA ASP A 90 1.16 14.03 -10.41
C ASP A 90 2.06 13.33 -9.39
N SER A 91 2.91 12.42 -9.86
CA SER A 91 3.82 11.66 -9.00
C SER A 91 4.81 12.54 -8.27
N THR A 92 5.30 13.62 -8.90
CA THR A 92 6.28 14.54 -8.31
C THR A 92 5.69 15.29 -7.13
N ARG A 93 4.47 15.80 -7.28
CA ARG A 93 3.75 16.46 -6.19
C ARG A 93 3.49 15.51 -5.04
N PHE A 94 3.12 14.26 -5.36
CA PHE A 94 2.95 13.22 -4.35
C PHE A 94 4.27 12.95 -3.61
N GLU A 95 5.36 12.71 -4.32
CA GLU A 95 6.67 12.42 -3.73
C GLU A 95 7.14 13.54 -2.81
N ASN A 96 7.10 14.78 -3.26
CA ASN A 96 7.49 15.94 -2.46
C ASN A 96 6.63 16.08 -1.19
N SER A 97 5.31 15.89 -1.31
CA SER A 97 4.41 15.92 -0.16
C SER A 97 4.65 14.76 0.79
N ASN A 98 4.91 13.58 0.26
CA ASN A 98 5.19 12.38 1.04
C ASN A 98 6.49 12.53 1.84
N PHE A 99 7.58 13.01 1.21
CA PHE A 99 8.83 13.30 1.91
C PHE A 99 8.65 14.33 3.02
N TYR A 100 7.89 15.40 2.77
CA TYR A 100 7.58 16.38 3.79
C TYR A 100 6.84 15.77 4.98
N TYR A 101 5.80 14.95 4.75
CA TYR A 101 5.08 14.28 5.82
C TYR A 101 5.93 13.23 6.53
N MET A 102 6.77 12.48 5.82
CA MET A 102 7.73 11.53 6.41
C MET A 102 8.73 12.21 7.34
N SER A 103 9.12 13.46 7.07
CA SER A 103 9.98 14.24 7.98
C SER A 103 9.29 14.62 9.30
N LYS A 104 7.96 14.48 9.36
CA LYS A 104 7.11 14.78 10.54
C LYS A 104 6.44 13.48 11.00
N ILE A 105 7.21 12.66 11.69
CA ILE A 105 6.85 11.26 12.03
C ILE A 105 5.44 11.16 12.64
N ASP A 106 5.11 11.99 13.63
CA ASP A 106 3.82 11.94 14.30
C ASP A 106 2.65 12.21 13.34
N VAL A 107 2.80 13.22 12.47
CA VAL A 107 1.78 13.59 11.48
C VAL A 107 1.62 12.50 10.44
N TYR A 108 2.74 11.93 9.99
CA TYR A 108 2.70 10.86 8.99
C TYR A 108 2.07 9.58 9.55
N GLN A 109 2.39 9.24 10.78
CA GLN A 109 1.79 8.11 11.48
C GLN A 109 0.27 8.28 11.62
N GLU A 110 -0.19 9.47 12.00
CA GLU A 110 -1.62 9.78 12.09
C GLU A 110 -2.32 9.62 10.73
N ILE A 111 -1.70 10.10 9.64
CA ILE A 111 -2.22 9.94 8.27
C ILE A 111 -2.37 8.46 7.91
N LEU A 112 -1.32 7.66 8.15
CA LEU A 112 -1.31 6.23 7.84
C LEU A 112 -2.34 5.45 8.67
N GLU A 113 -2.42 5.75 9.96
CA GLU A 113 -3.37 5.09 10.87
C GLU A 113 -4.82 5.42 10.48
N SER A 114 -5.11 6.68 10.17
CA SER A 114 -6.43 7.10 9.68
C SER A 114 -6.78 6.43 8.35
N ALA A 115 -5.83 6.31 7.43
CA ALA A 115 -6.03 5.59 6.17
C ALA A 115 -6.35 4.10 6.42
N LYS A 116 -5.62 3.45 7.32
CA LYS A 116 -5.82 2.06 7.71
C LYS A 116 -7.21 1.83 8.33
N ILE A 117 -7.60 2.67 9.29
CA ILE A 117 -8.92 2.58 9.93
C ILE A 117 -10.04 2.73 8.90
N SER A 118 -9.91 3.68 7.98
CA SER A 118 -10.86 3.89 6.89
C SER A 118 -10.97 2.65 5.99
N LEU A 119 -9.84 2.03 5.62
CA LEU A 119 -9.82 0.78 4.84
C LEU A 119 -10.49 -0.37 5.58
N MET A 120 -10.24 -0.51 6.87
CA MET A 120 -10.88 -1.54 7.70
C MET A 120 -12.40 -1.36 7.74
N SER A 121 -12.88 -0.13 7.95
CA SER A 121 -14.30 0.20 7.94
C SER A 121 -14.96 -0.14 6.59
N ARG A 122 -14.33 0.27 5.46
CA ARG A 122 -14.80 -0.10 4.12
C ARG A 122 -14.87 -1.61 3.93
N ASN A 123 -13.86 -2.34 4.38
CA ASN A 123 -13.84 -3.80 4.28
C ASN A 123 -15.00 -4.46 5.02
N GLU A 124 -15.34 -3.97 6.22
CA GLU A 124 -16.48 -4.47 6.98
C GLU A 124 -17.82 -4.22 6.26
N VAL A 125 -17.96 -3.06 5.63
CA VAL A 125 -19.15 -2.76 4.81
C VAL A 125 -19.22 -3.72 3.62
N PHE A 126 -18.14 -3.96 2.90
CA PHE A 126 -18.11 -4.91 1.78
C PHE A 126 -18.40 -6.34 2.21
N LYS A 127 -17.87 -6.78 3.35
CA LYS A 127 -18.21 -8.10 3.92
C LYS A 127 -19.70 -8.24 4.19
N LYS A 128 -20.32 -7.24 4.81
CA LYS A 128 -21.76 -7.23 5.08
C LYS A 128 -22.60 -7.28 3.79
N ILE A 129 -22.20 -6.50 2.78
CA ILE A 129 -22.86 -6.52 1.46
C ILE A 129 -22.73 -7.90 0.82
N LYS A 130 -21.52 -8.47 0.81
CA LYS A 130 -21.27 -9.80 0.26
C LYS A 130 -22.13 -10.86 0.94
N THR A 131 -22.17 -10.88 2.28
CA THR A 131 -23.01 -11.83 3.03
C THR A 131 -24.48 -11.70 2.68
N LYS A 132 -25.01 -10.47 2.51
CA LYS A 132 -26.38 -10.24 2.08
C LYS A 132 -26.63 -10.75 0.66
N LEU A 133 -25.70 -10.50 -0.27
CA LEU A 133 -25.81 -10.99 -1.65
C LEU A 133 -25.79 -12.51 -1.70
N ASP A 134 -24.89 -13.15 -0.94
CA ASP A 134 -24.80 -14.61 -0.86
C ASP A 134 -26.10 -15.22 -0.29
N SER A 135 -26.75 -14.57 0.68
CA SER A 135 -28.04 -14.98 1.23
C SER A 135 -29.14 -14.89 0.19
N ILE A 136 -29.25 -13.76 -0.52
CA ILE A 136 -30.27 -13.55 -1.58
C ILE A 136 -30.07 -14.56 -2.70
N GLN A 137 -28.83 -14.87 -3.07
CA GLN A 137 -28.53 -15.85 -4.10
C GLN A 137 -28.95 -17.27 -3.68
N LYS A 138 -28.72 -17.65 -2.41
CA LYS A 138 -29.16 -18.94 -1.86
C LYS A 138 -30.67 -19.03 -1.88
N ASP A 139 -31.38 -18.03 -1.36
CA ASP A 139 -32.87 -18.01 -1.32
C ASP A 139 -33.44 -18.09 -2.73
N SER A 140 -32.89 -17.32 -3.67
CA SER A 140 -33.33 -17.37 -5.07
C SER A 140 -33.13 -18.75 -5.70
N THR A 141 -31.95 -19.38 -5.43
CA THR A 141 -31.64 -20.72 -5.94
C THR A 141 -32.58 -21.77 -5.34
N GLU A 142 -32.95 -21.66 -4.07
CA GLU A 142 -33.84 -22.58 -3.39
C GLU A 142 -35.31 -22.42 -3.87
N VAL A 143 -35.77 -21.19 -4.09
CA VAL A 143 -37.07 -20.92 -4.70
C VAL A 143 -37.16 -21.50 -6.12
N ILE A 144 -36.11 -21.34 -6.93
CA ILE A 144 -36.03 -21.89 -8.29
C ILE A 144 -36.04 -23.42 -8.22
N ARG A 145 -35.25 -24.03 -7.32
CA ARG A 145 -35.19 -25.49 -7.15
C ARG A 145 -36.56 -26.06 -6.71
N ASN A 146 -37.24 -25.36 -5.80
CA ASN A 146 -38.57 -25.79 -5.32
C ASN A 146 -39.67 -25.64 -6.40
N LYS A 147 -39.59 -24.58 -7.23
CA LYS A 147 -40.47 -24.42 -8.39
C LYS A 147 -40.20 -25.51 -9.45
N LEU A 148 -38.92 -25.86 -9.70
CA LEU A 148 -38.55 -26.94 -10.65
C LEU A 148 -39.00 -28.32 -10.15
N LYS A 149 -38.92 -28.60 -8.84
CA LYS A 149 -39.44 -29.85 -8.27
C LYS A 149 -40.98 -29.96 -8.34
N LYS A 150 -41.68 -28.82 -8.41
CA LYS A 150 -43.17 -28.78 -8.46
C LYS A 150 -43.70 -28.77 -9.90
N SER A 151 -42.85 -28.51 -10.91
CA SER A 151 -43.24 -28.55 -12.32
C SER A 151 -42.52 -29.70 -13.01
N ASP A 152 -43.21 -30.81 -13.15
CA ASP A 152 -42.76 -31.98 -13.91
C ASP A 152 -42.79 -31.73 -15.43
N SER A 153 -42.24 -30.63 -15.89
CA SER A 153 -42.15 -30.36 -17.32
C SER A 153 -40.79 -29.88 -17.77
N LEU A 154 -40.12 -30.76 -18.48
CA LEU A 154 -38.87 -30.55 -19.23
C LEU A 154 -38.86 -29.32 -20.18
N LYS A 155 -39.96 -28.59 -20.32
CA LYS A 155 -40.08 -27.37 -21.11
C LYS A 155 -39.47 -26.11 -20.45
N VAL A 156 -39.44 -26.08 -19.10
CA VAL A 156 -38.94 -24.89 -18.37
C VAL A 156 -37.44 -24.79 -18.37
N VAL A 157 -36.73 -25.92 -18.43
CA VAL A 157 -35.26 -25.97 -18.45
C VAL A 157 -34.64 -25.34 -19.73
N ARG A 158 -35.35 -25.40 -20.84
CA ARG A 158 -34.92 -24.83 -22.11
C ARG A 158 -35.03 -23.31 -22.14
N ASN A 159 -35.98 -22.72 -21.43
CA ASN A 159 -36.15 -21.26 -21.35
C ASN A 159 -35.20 -20.59 -20.33
N LEU A 160 -34.75 -21.31 -19.29
CA LEU A 160 -33.81 -20.78 -18.29
C LEU A 160 -32.39 -20.66 -18.82
N LYS A 161 -32.00 -21.39 -19.87
CA LYS A 161 -30.70 -21.20 -20.54
C LYS A 161 -30.58 -19.85 -21.27
N ASN A 162 -31.72 -19.20 -21.56
CA ASN A 162 -31.77 -17.89 -22.23
C ASN A 162 -31.94 -16.72 -21.27
N LEU A 163 -32.16 -16.98 -19.98
CA LEU A 163 -32.13 -16.00 -18.92
C LEU A 163 -30.71 -15.91 -18.33
N ALA A 164 -29.71 -15.65 -19.22
CA ALA A 164 -28.47 -15.02 -18.79
C ALA A 164 -28.87 -13.72 -18.08
N PHE A 165 -28.49 -13.57 -16.83
CA PHE A 165 -28.71 -12.35 -16.03
C PHE A 165 -28.34 -11.14 -16.89
N PRO A 166 -29.26 -10.22 -17.16
CA PRO A 166 -28.92 -9.04 -17.93
C PRO A 166 -27.93 -8.22 -17.12
N ASP A 167 -26.80 -7.89 -17.72
CA ASP A 167 -25.74 -6.99 -17.20
C ASP A 167 -26.29 -5.60 -16.76
N GLN A 168 -27.55 -5.33 -16.96
CA GLN A 168 -28.19 -4.06 -16.66
C GLN A 168 -28.52 -3.86 -15.18
N VAL A 169 -28.62 -4.91 -14.37
CA VAL A 169 -28.95 -4.77 -12.94
C VAL A 169 -27.73 -4.29 -12.14
N LEU A 170 -26.54 -4.68 -12.53
CA LEU A 170 -25.30 -4.23 -11.91
C LEU A 170 -24.99 -2.75 -12.20
N LYS A 171 -25.35 -2.24 -13.39
CA LYS A 171 -25.16 -0.83 -13.73
C LYS A 171 -26.05 0.11 -12.91
N LYS A 172 -27.24 -0.33 -12.53
CA LYS A 172 -28.21 0.53 -11.81
C LYS A 172 -27.90 0.71 -10.32
N VAL A 173 -27.09 -0.17 -9.73
CA VAL A 173 -26.64 -0.06 -8.32
C VAL A 173 -25.41 0.83 -8.19
N ILE A 174 -24.60 0.95 -9.25
CA ILE A 174 -23.34 1.72 -9.23
C ILE A 174 -23.56 3.21 -9.61
N THR A 175 -24.70 3.56 -10.24
CA THR A 175 -24.98 4.92 -10.70
C THR A 175 -25.94 5.73 -9.83
N LYS A 176 -26.27 5.25 -8.62
CA LYS A 176 -27.07 5.98 -7.64
C LYS A 176 -26.26 6.29 -6.38
N GLU A 177 -25.18 7.05 -6.54
CA GLU A 177 -24.60 7.92 -5.50
C GLU A 177 -24.03 9.16 -6.16
#